data_285cf57f94908cabda125679c160f26e
#
_entry.id   285cf57f94908cabda125679c160f26e
#
_cell.length_a   1.000
_cell.length_b   1.000
_cell.length_c   1.000
_cell.angle_alpha   90.00
_cell.angle_beta   90.00
_cell.angle_gamma   90.00
#
_symmetry.space_group_name_H-M   'P 1'
#
loop_
_entity.id
_entity.type
_entity.pdbx_description
1 polymer ?
#
loop_
_entity_poly.entity_id
_entity_poly.type
_entity_poly.pdbx_seq_one_letter_code
_entity_poly.pdbx_strand_id
1 'polypeptide(L)'
;MDQCAGAGEIAVKKMMGDYCIYCNGVLFGLICDNNLYIKMTDAGEAVLDEVVLRPPYPSAREHFYITNVDDRDYLVDIIRATLPELMSGKSKARRSAVNRQVPESLDDVIASNIVCSQDLRAFFVQYLGPSFRFKVEFQSWLRENAGLTFRDAVEAYPILLKR
;
A
#
# COMPACT_ATOMS: atom_id res chain seq x y z
N MET A 1 -2.71 -13.62 15.69
CA MET A 1 -3.49 -12.65 16.49
C MET A 1 -2.62 -11.87 17.45
N ASP A 2 -1.64 -12.49 18.06
CA ASP A 2 -0.72 -11.84 19.01
C ASP A 2 0.11 -10.70 18.40
N GLN A 3 0.30 -10.73 17.10
CA GLN A 3 1.09 -9.72 16.37
C GLN A 3 0.44 -8.32 16.38
N CYS A 4 -0.87 -8.25 16.46
CA CYS A 4 -1.59 -6.95 16.48
C CYS A 4 -1.96 -6.48 17.90
N ALA A 5 -1.68 -7.28 18.95
CA ALA A 5 -2.11 -7.00 20.32
C ALA A 5 -1.55 -5.67 20.89
N GLY A 6 -0.43 -5.18 20.35
CA GLY A 6 0.14 -3.88 20.72
C GLY A 6 -0.67 -2.67 20.26
N ALA A 7 -1.57 -2.82 19.27
CA ALA A 7 -2.36 -1.71 18.73
C ALA A 7 -3.63 -1.41 19.55
N GLY A 8 -4.15 -2.38 20.32
CA GLY A 8 -5.37 -2.27 21.10
C GLY A 8 -6.07 -3.61 21.25
N GLU A 9 -7.36 -3.58 21.63
CA GLU A 9 -8.19 -4.79 21.75
C GLU A 9 -8.56 -5.30 20.36
N ILE A 10 -7.98 -6.44 19.98
CA ILE A 10 -8.19 -7.07 18.68
C ILE A 10 -9.32 -8.10 18.77
N ALA A 11 -10.34 -7.93 17.93
CA ALA A 11 -11.42 -8.88 17.75
C ALA A 11 -11.51 -9.36 16.30
N VAL A 12 -11.84 -10.62 16.10
CA VAL A 12 -12.02 -11.21 14.77
C VAL A 12 -13.39 -11.84 14.66
N LYS A 13 -14.07 -11.53 13.57
CA LYS A 13 -15.37 -12.12 13.24
C LYS A 13 -15.30 -12.83 11.91
N LYS A 14 -15.73 -14.07 11.87
CA LYS A 14 -15.86 -14.84 10.64
C LYS A 14 -17.06 -14.31 9.84
N MET A 15 -16.86 -14.06 8.55
CA MET A 15 -17.91 -13.59 7.65
C MET A 15 -17.73 -14.18 6.24
N MET A 16 -18.69 -14.97 5.79
CA MET A 16 -18.76 -15.57 4.44
C MET A 16 -17.51 -16.36 4.00
N GLY A 17 -16.83 -17.01 4.93
CA GLY A 17 -15.59 -17.77 4.63
C GLY A 17 -14.31 -17.05 5.01
N ASP A 18 -14.33 -15.73 5.09
CA ASP A 18 -13.22 -14.85 5.43
C ASP A 18 -13.35 -14.30 6.86
N TYR A 19 -12.42 -13.43 7.25
CA TYR A 19 -12.42 -12.84 8.58
C TYR A 19 -12.35 -11.32 8.53
N CYS A 20 -13.22 -10.67 9.31
CA CYS A 20 -13.14 -9.23 9.59
C CYS A 20 -12.34 -9.00 10.86
N ILE A 21 -11.38 -8.06 10.84
CA ILE A 21 -10.54 -7.73 11.97
C ILE A 21 -10.89 -6.34 12.51
N TYR A 22 -11.11 -6.29 13.79
CA TYR A 22 -11.48 -5.09 14.52
C TYR A 22 -10.39 -4.75 15.54
N CYS A 23 -10.16 -3.46 15.75
CA CYS A 23 -9.36 -2.94 16.85
C CYS A 23 -10.20 -1.93 17.61
N ASN A 24 -10.35 -2.10 18.92
CA ASN A 24 -11.23 -1.29 19.77
C ASN A 24 -12.66 -1.13 19.19
N GLY A 25 -13.19 -2.20 18.63
CA GLY A 25 -14.51 -2.22 18.01
C GLY A 25 -14.59 -1.63 16.59
N VAL A 26 -13.52 -1.05 16.07
CA VAL A 26 -13.46 -0.47 14.73
C VAL A 26 -12.95 -1.48 13.71
N LEU A 27 -13.71 -1.73 12.65
CA LEU A 27 -13.30 -2.58 11.54
C LEU A 27 -12.18 -1.90 10.74
N PHE A 28 -10.96 -2.38 10.88
CA PHE A 28 -9.80 -1.82 10.17
C PHE A 28 -9.29 -2.69 9.02
N GLY A 29 -9.56 -3.99 9.04
CA GLY A 29 -9.03 -4.89 8.03
C GLY A 29 -9.82 -6.17 7.84
N LEU A 30 -9.38 -6.96 6.86
CA LEU A 30 -9.95 -8.22 6.45
C LEU A 30 -8.82 -9.25 6.25
N ILE A 31 -9.09 -10.52 6.53
CA ILE A 31 -8.26 -11.63 6.06
C ILE A 31 -9.09 -12.40 5.06
N CYS A 32 -8.66 -12.39 3.80
CA CYS A 32 -9.31 -13.09 2.71
C CYS A 32 -8.26 -13.95 2.00
N ASP A 33 -8.58 -15.21 1.77
CA ASP A 33 -7.65 -16.16 1.13
C ASP A 33 -6.25 -16.15 1.77
N ASN A 34 -6.20 -16.18 3.11
CA ASN A 34 -4.97 -16.14 3.92
C ASN A 34 -4.09 -14.90 3.72
N ASN A 35 -4.63 -13.81 3.18
CA ASN A 35 -3.94 -12.54 2.99
C ASN A 35 -4.56 -11.44 3.85
N LEU A 36 -3.72 -10.54 4.37
CA LEU A 36 -4.14 -9.41 5.19
C LEU A 36 -4.40 -8.18 4.31
N TYR A 37 -5.59 -7.61 4.49
CA TYR A 37 -6.03 -6.39 3.83
C TYR A 37 -6.41 -5.35 4.88
N ILE A 38 -5.83 -4.15 4.82
CA ILE A 38 -6.13 -3.04 5.74
C ILE A 38 -6.86 -1.94 4.97
N LYS A 39 -7.87 -1.34 5.60
CA LYS A 39 -8.62 -0.23 5.00
C LYS A 39 -7.70 0.95 4.71
N MET A 40 -7.93 1.57 3.56
CA MET A 40 -7.12 2.70 3.11
C MET A 40 -7.41 3.95 3.92
N THR A 41 -6.35 4.56 4.44
CA THR A 41 -6.34 5.87 5.10
C THR A 41 -5.09 6.63 4.71
N ASP A 42 -5.09 7.97 4.84
CA ASP A 42 -3.90 8.76 4.52
C ASP A 42 -2.77 8.51 5.51
N ALA A 43 -3.11 8.45 6.80
CA ALA A 43 -2.14 8.17 7.83
C ALA A 43 -1.57 6.74 7.74
N GLY A 44 -2.41 5.75 7.40
CA GLY A 44 -1.97 4.38 7.17
C GLY A 44 -1.01 4.28 5.98
N GLU A 45 -1.29 4.99 4.89
CA GLU A 45 -0.41 5.01 3.72
C GLU A 45 0.96 5.61 4.01
N ALA A 46 1.02 6.63 4.87
CA ALA A 46 2.27 7.30 5.24
C ALA A 46 3.24 6.39 6.03
N VAL A 47 2.73 5.34 6.65
CA VAL A 47 3.51 4.36 7.43
C VAL A 47 3.97 3.17 6.59
N LEU A 48 3.30 2.91 5.46
CA LEU A 48 3.62 1.77 4.61
C LEU A 48 4.95 1.95 3.87
N ASP A 49 5.84 0.98 3.98
CA ASP A 49 7.08 0.92 3.21
C ASP A 49 6.81 0.73 1.71
N GLU A 50 5.82 -0.08 1.39
CA GLU A 50 5.36 -0.32 0.02
C GLU A 50 3.83 -0.26 -0.02
N VAL A 51 3.26 0.60 -0.87
CA VAL A 51 1.82 0.70 -1.07
C VAL A 51 1.37 -0.27 -2.16
N VAL A 52 0.86 -1.41 -1.76
CA VAL A 52 0.23 -2.38 -2.66
C VAL A 52 -1.27 -2.35 -2.44
N LEU A 53 -2.04 -2.00 -3.48
CA LEU A 53 -3.50 -1.96 -3.42
C LEU A 53 -4.09 -3.17 -4.12
N ARG A 54 -4.99 -3.88 -3.43
CA ARG A 54 -5.75 -5.00 -4.00
C ARG A 54 -7.17 -5.02 -3.43
N PRO A 55 -8.17 -5.43 -4.22
CA PRO A 55 -9.46 -5.78 -3.69
C PRO A 55 -9.37 -7.13 -2.94
N PRO A 56 -9.91 -7.24 -1.71
CA PRO A 56 -9.92 -8.50 -0.96
C PRO A 56 -10.70 -9.64 -1.67
N TYR A 57 -11.72 -9.28 -2.44
CA TYR A 57 -12.54 -10.20 -3.24
C TYR A 57 -13.08 -9.47 -4.50
N PRO A 58 -13.55 -10.19 -5.52
CA PRO A 58 -14.13 -9.57 -6.71
C PRO A 58 -15.22 -8.55 -6.36
N SER A 59 -15.17 -7.36 -6.94
CA SER A 59 -16.05 -6.21 -6.67
C SER A 59 -15.86 -5.49 -5.33
N ALA A 60 -14.94 -5.92 -4.47
CA ALA A 60 -14.59 -5.18 -3.27
C ALA A 60 -13.84 -3.88 -3.61
N ARG A 61 -13.91 -2.92 -2.70
CA ARG A 61 -13.03 -1.75 -2.75
C ARG A 61 -11.60 -2.18 -2.47
N GLU A 62 -10.65 -1.44 -3.00
CA GLU A 62 -9.25 -1.68 -2.71
C GLU A 62 -8.90 -1.41 -1.26
N HIS A 63 -7.95 -2.20 -0.79
CA HIS A 63 -7.36 -2.13 0.52
C HIS A 63 -5.83 -2.16 0.38
N PHE A 64 -5.12 -1.73 1.39
CA PHE A 64 -3.70 -2.02 1.49
C PHE A 64 -3.50 -3.53 1.62
N TYR A 65 -2.80 -4.13 0.68
CA TYR A 65 -2.40 -5.53 0.74
C TYR A 65 -1.09 -5.63 1.51
N ILE A 66 -1.11 -6.28 2.67
CA ILE A 66 0.05 -6.36 3.56
C ILE A 66 0.78 -7.68 3.31
N THR A 67 2.04 -7.56 2.90
CA THR A 67 2.92 -8.72 2.63
C THR A 67 3.81 -9.08 3.82
N ASN A 68 4.21 -8.07 4.61
CA ASN A 68 5.06 -8.25 5.78
C ASN A 68 4.21 -8.44 7.06
N VAL A 69 3.54 -9.60 7.14
CA VAL A 69 2.65 -9.92 8.27
C VAL A 69 3.40 -10.43 9.51
N ASP A 70 4.68 -10.73 9.40
CA ASP A 70 5.51 -11.25 10.48
C ASP A 70 6.16 -10.13 11.30
N ASP A 71 6.23 -8.92 10.78
CA ASP A 71 6.74 -7.76 11.49
C ASP A 71 5.66 -7.14 12.38
N ARG A 72 5.76 -7.45 13.67
CA ARG A 72 4.79 -7.02 14.68
C ARG A 72 4.74 -5.50 14.84
N ASP A 73 5.87 -4.85 14.90
CA ASP A 73 5.96 -3.41 15.15
C ASP A 73 5.39 -2.65 13.96
N TYR A 74 5.72 -3.09 12.75
CA TYR A 74 5.16 -2.57 11.51
C TYR A 74 3.63 -2.69 11.44
N LEU A 75 3.07 -3.85 11.82
CA LEU A 75 1.62 -4.04 11.85
C LEU A 75 0.94 -3.13 12.89
N VAL A 76 1.53 -3.01 14.06
CA VAL A 76 1.01 -2.14 15.13
C VAL A 76 1.00 -0.68 14.69
N ASP A 77 2.04 -0.21 14.03
CA ASP A 77 2.15 1.17 13.56
C ASP A 77 1.12 1.48 12.47
N ILE A 78 0.93 0.58 11.48
CA ILE A 78 -0.11 0.74 10.47
C ILE A 78 -1.50 0.80 11.09
N ILE A 79 -1.81 -0.11 12.03
CA ILE A 79 -3.12 -0.16 12.68
C ILE A 79 -3.35 1.13 13.48
N ARG A 80 -2.37 1.58 14.28
CA ARG A 80 -2.46 2.81 15.06
C ARG A 80 -2.64 4.06 14.21
N ALA A 81 -1.96 4.12 13.07
CA ALA A 81 -2.10 5.22 12.12
C ALA A 81 -3.48 5.24 11.47
N THR A 82 -4.01 4.06 11.12
CA THR A 82 -5.28 3.90 10.41
C THR A 82 -6.51 4.17 11.28
N LEU A 83 -6.49 3.77 12.55
CA LEU A 83 -7.65 3.80 13.44
C LEU A 83 -8.29 5.19 13.63
N PRO A 84 -7.56 6.28 13.90
CA PRO A 84 -8.17 7.59 14.15
C PRO A 84 -8.99 8.10 12.96
N GLU A 85 -8.53 7.86 11.74
CA GLU A 85 -9.26 8.25 10.54
C GLU A 85 -10.51 7.41 10.34
N LEU A 86 -10.46 6.11 10.62
CA LEU A 86 -11.63 5.23 10.54
C LEU A 86 -12.68 5.59 11.59
N MET A 87 -12.27 5.96 12.81
CA MET A 87 -13.16 6.41 13.89
C MET A 87 -13.83 7.74 13.57
N SER A 88 -13.15 8.65 12.90
CA SER A 88 -13.69 9.97 12.52
C SER A 88 -14.65 9.91 11.33
N GLY A 89 -14.91 8.73 10.76
CA GLY A 89 -15.70 8.57 9.55
C GLY A 89 -15.06 9.14 8.29
N LYS A 90 -13.84 9.64 8.38
CA LYS A 90 -13.03 10.15 7.27
C LYS A 90 -12.33 9.04 6.47
N SER A 91 -12.71 7.79 6.68
CA SER A 91 -12.28 6.70 5.81
C SER A 91 -12.56 7.14 4.38
N LYS A 92 -11.53 7.20 3.55
CA LYS A 92 -11.64 7.58 2.14
C LYS A 92 -12.53 6.59 1.39
N ALA A 93 -13.86 6.79 1.52
CA ALA A 93 -14.85 6.08 0.73
C ALA A 93 -14.70 6.38 -0.77
N ARG A 94 -13.90 7.35 -1.12
CA ARG A 94 -13.56 7.77 -2.48
C ARG A 94 -12.16 8.40 -2.48
N ARG A 95 -11.12 7.63 -2.72
CA ARG A 95 -10.11 8.13 -3.64
C ARG A 95 -10.74 8.07 -5.03
N SER A 96 -11.51 9.12 -5.37
CA SER A 96 -11.65 9.48 -6.76
C SER A 96 -10.25 9.67 -7.30
N ALA A 97 -9.86 8.74 -8.20
CA ALA A 97 -8.62 8.80 -8.94
C ALA A 97 -7.39 9.08 -8.04
N VAL A 98 -7.00 8.14 -7.17
CA VAL A 98 -5.57 7.88 -7.02
C VAL A 98 -5.10 7.73 -8.46
N ASN A 99 -4.31 8.70 -8.94
CA ASN A 99 -3.79 8.67 -10.27
C ASN A 99 -2.88 7.43 -10.36
N ARG A 100 -3.49 6.27 -10.67
CA ARG A 100 -2.76 5.06 -11.01
C ARG A 100 -2.16 5.30 -12.35
N GLN A 101 -1.11 6.09 -12.33
CA GLN A 101 -0.35 6.30 -13.53
C GLN A 101 0.25 4.95 -13.91
N VAL A 102 -0.32 4.33 -14.92
CA VAL A 102 0.31 3.23 -15.64
C VAL A 102 0.88 3.86 -16.89
N PRO A 103 2.21 4.08 -16.94
CA PRO A 103 2.82 4.68 -18.10
C PRO A 103 2.70 3.76 -19.32
N GLU A 104 2.43 4.32 -20.47
CA GLU A 104 2.45 3.61 -21.74
C GLU A 104 3.85 3.56 -22.33
N SER A 105 4.69 4.53 -21.99
CA SER A 105 6.07 4.65 -22.47
C SER A 105 7.03 5.19 -21.40
N LEU A 106 8.35 5.03 -21.66
CA LEU A 106 9.40 5.62 -20.82
C LEU A 106 9.42 7.15 -20.88
N ASP A 107 8.85 7.76 -21.89
CA ASP A 107 8.83 9.22 -22.08
C ASP A 107 7.64 9.88 -21.37
N ASP A 108 6.76 9.09 -20.75
CA ASP A 108 5.67 9.60 -19.92
C ASP A 108 6.23 10.27 -18.67
N VAL A 109 5.55 11.32 -18.23
CA VAL A 109 5.97 12.16 -17.10
C VAL A 109 5.43 11.62 -15.79
N ILE A 110 6.27 11.55 -14.78
CA ILE A 110 5.92 11.11 -13.42
C ILE A 110 4.98 12.14 -12.78
N ALA A 111 3.80 11.69 -12.36
CA ALA A 111 2.84 12.55 -11.67
C ALA A 111 3.25 12.82 -10.21
N SER A 112 2.91 14.00 -9.70
CA SER A 112 3.22 14.43 -8.33
C SER A 112 2.56 13.58 -7.24
N ASN A 113 1.52 12.85 -7.59
CA ASN A 113 0.78 11.96 -6.69
C ASN A 113 0.88 10.49 -7.12
N ILE A 114 2.02 10.11 -7.69
CA ILE A 114 2.26 8.73 -8.15
C ILE A 114 2.13 7.74 -7.00
N VAL A 115 1.43 6.65 -7.28
CA VAL A 115 1.26 5.53 -6.35
C VAL A 115 1.97 4.31 -6.90
N CYS A 116 2.80 3.69 -6.07
CA CYS A 116 3.53 2.47 -6.39
C CYS A 116 2.58 1.26 -6.44
N SER A 117 1.77 1.21 -7.51
CA SER A 117 0.82 0.13 -7.77
C SER A 117 1.48 -1.11 -8.38
N GLN A 118 0.75 -2.23 -8.40
CA GLN A 118 1.22 -3.43 -9.10
C GLN A 118 1.35 -3.22 -10.61
N ASP A 119 0.47 -2.43 -11.20
CA ASP A 119 0.53 -2.12 -12.63
C ASP A 119 1.77 -1.29 -12.94
N LEU A 120 2.08 -0.29 -12.08
CA LEU A 120 3.33 0.46 -12.18
C LEU A 120 4.55 -0.44 -11.94
N ARG A 121 4.47 -1.39 -11.01
CA ARG A 121 5.52 -2.38 -10.81
C ARG A 121 5.73 -3.25 -12.05
N ALA A 122 4.66 -3.71 -12.68
CA ALA A 122 4.73 -4.50 -13.91
C ALA A 122 5.42 -3.73 -15.04
N PHE A 123 5.15 -2.43 -15.15
CA PHE A 123 5.86 -1.56 -16.08
C PHE A 123 7.38 -1.53 -15.79
N PHE A 124 7.80 -1.26 -14.56
CA PHE A 124 9.23 -1.23 -14.22
C PHE A 124 9.92 -2.59 -14.37
N VAL A 125 9.22 -3.70 -14.14
CA VAL A 125 9.76 -5.06 -14.34
C VAL A 125 10.20 -5.29 -15.78
N GLN A 126 9.52 -4.69 -16.77
CA GLN A 126 9.88 -4.81 -18.19
C GLN A 126 11.27 -4.22 -18.50
N TYR A 127 11.68 -3.18 -17.75
CA TYR A 127 12.94 -2.46 -17.98
C TYR A 127 14.04 -2.80 -16.97
N LEU A 128 13.67 -3.10 -15.73
CA LEU A 128 14.59 -3.34 -14.62
C LEU A 128 14.71 -4.84 -14.24
N GLY A 129 13.91 -5.68 -14.87
CA GLY A 129 13.92 -7.13 -14.68
C GLY A 129 13.01 -7.64 -13.55
N PRO A 130 12.85 -8.98 -13.45
CA PRO A 130 11.87 -9.61 -12.56
C PRO A 130 12.17 -9.45 -11.06
N SER A 131 13.41 -9.12 -10.72
CA SER A 131 13.85 -8.86 -9.35
C SER A 131 13.52 -7.45 -8.87
N PHE A 132 12.94 -6.60 -9.72
CA PHE A 132 12.56 -5.24 -9.33
C PHE A 132 11.61 -5.23 -8.13
N ARG A 133 11.90 -4.36 -7.16
CA ARG A 133 11.06 -4.03 -6.00
C ARG A 133 11.07 -2.52 -5.80
N PHE A 134 9.94 -1.99 -5.34
CA PHE A 134 9.88 -0.63 -4.85
C PHE A 134 10.58 -0.56 -3.49
N LYS A 135 11.82 -0.10 -3.47
CA LYS A 135 12.51 0.25 -2.23
C LYS A 135 12.13 1.66 -1.79
N VAL A 136 12.25 1.94 -0.49
CA VAL A 136 11.88 3.22 0.11
C VAL A 136 12.58 4.38 -0.59
N GLU A 137 13.87 4.23 -0.88
CA GLU A 137 14.68 5.23 -1.56
C GLU A 137 14.14 5.56 -2.96
N PHE A 138 13.71 4.54 -3.69
CA PHE A 138 13.15 4.71 -5.02
C PHE A 138 11.75 5.32 -5.00
N GLN A 139 10.93 4.95 -4.02
CA GLN A 139 9.61 5.55 -3.83
C GLN A 139 9.72 7.03 -3.49
N SER A 140 10.63 7.40 -2.57
CA SER A 140 10.92 8.80 -2.23
C SER A 140 11.41 9.55 -3.45
N TRP A 141 12.32 8.96 -4.20
CA TRP A 141 12.83 9.55 -5.44
C TRP A 141 11.71 9.84 -6.45
N LEU A 142 10.78 8.91 -6.67
CA LEU A 142 9.66 9.11 -7.59
C LEU A 142 8.75 10.28 -7.17
N ARG A 143 8.52 10.46 -5.87
CA ARG A 143 7.69 11.55 -5.34
C ARG A 143 8.38 12.91 -5.43
N GLU A 144 9.68 12.95 -5.17
CA GLU A 144 10.50 14.15 -5.19
C GLU A 144 10.81 14.64 -6.61
N ASN A 145 10.81 13.73 -7.57
CA ASN A 145 11.16 14.01 -8.97
C ASN A 145 9.92 13.95 -9.90
N ALA A 146 8.76 14.36 -9.40
CA ALA A 146 7.58 14.56 -10.22
C ALA A 146 7.87 15.58 -11.33
N GLY A 147 7.43 15.28 -12.54
CA GLY A 147 7.74 16.09 -13.73
C GLY A 147 8.90 15.55 -14.56
N LEU A 148 9.75 14.66 -14.04
CA LEU A 148 10.69 13.87 -14.81
C LEU A 148 9.99 12.72 -15.54
N THR A 149 10.69 12.06 -16.45
CA THR A 149 10.15 10.92 -17.20
C THR A 149 10.38 9.59 -16.48
N PHE A 150 9.64 8.55 -16.87
CA PHE A 150 9.90 7.19 -16.38
C PHE A 150 11.24 6.64 -16.88
N ARG A 151 11.81 7.19 -17.94
CA ARG A 151 13.19 6.92 -18.40
C ARG A 151 14.19 7.33 -17.33
N ASP A 152 14.06 8.55 -16.80
CA ASP A 152 14.92 9.06 -15.72
C ASP A 152 14.81 8.16 -14.47
N ALA A 153 13.61 7.65 -14.17
CA ALA A 153 13.40 6.75 -13.05
C ALA A 153 14.11 5.39 -13.24
N VAL A 154 14.07 4.83 -14.44
CA VAL A 154 14.76 3.57 -14.77
C VAL A 154 16.28 3.74 -14.64
N GLU A 155 16.81 4.87 -15.08
CA GLU A 155 18.24 5.18 -14.98
C GLU A 155 18.70 5.45 -13.54
N ALA A 156 17.85 6.07 -12.72
CA ALA A 156 18.13 6.36 -11.32
C ALA A 156 18.12 5.11 -10.43
N TYR A 157 17.30 4.10 -10.74
CA TYR A 157 17.11 2.93 -9.90
C TYR A 157 18.41 2.19 -9.54
N PRO A 158 19.30 1.81 -10.47
CA PRO A 158 20.54 1.11 -10.13
C PRO A 158 21.52 1.97 -9.32
N ILE A 159 21.42 3.30 -9.40
CA ILE A 159 22.27 4.22 -8.64
C ILE A 159 21.82 4.28 -7.19
N LEU A 160 20.51 4.31 -6.94
CA LEU A 160 19.90 4.34 -5.62
C LEU A 160 20.14 3.05 -4.84
N LEU A 161 20.33 1.91 -5.53
CA LEU A 161 20.60 0.63 -4.89
C LEU A 161 22.05 0.46 -4.39
N LYS A 162 22.97 1.31 -4.82
CA LYS A 162 24.40 1.24 -4.45
C LYS A 162 24.74 2.06 -3.21
N ARG A 163 23.76 2.74 -2.64
CA ARG A 163 23.87 3.48 -1.38
C ARG A 163 23.32 2.64 -0.23
#